data_d2d2c96a50961ab461c45525c76acdb2
#
_entry.id   d2d2c96a50961ab461c45525c76acdb2
#
_cell.length_a   1.000
_cell.length_b   1.000
_cell.length_c   1.000
_cell.angle_alpha   90.00
_cell.angle_beta   90.00
_cell.angle_gamma   90.00
#
_symmetry.space_group_name_H-M   'P 1'
#
loop_
_entity.id
_entity.type
_entity.pdbx_description
1 polymer ?
#
loop_
_entity_poly.entity_id
_entity_poly.type
_entity_poly.pdbx_seq_one_letter_code
_entity_poly.pdbx_strand_id
1 'polypeptide(L)'
;SREDDLALALRAQRIRILAPIPGKGAVGVEIPNRRRRTVYLREVLSSAQYETSDAALKVPLGVDVVGQPFVADLTKMPHVLVAGATGSGKSVCLNAIITGLLYQHEPKTLQMVLIDPKMLELSAYNGIPHLVMPVVTEAKRASRALRWAVSEMEKRYKLMATCGARNIAAYNEKVMAGLVPSAPGTPDGRPSAPPDRLSYVVVMIDELADLMLTVPAEIEEPIARLAQ
;
A
#
# COMPACT_ATOMS: atom_id res chain seq x y z
N SER A 1 -23.85 29.54 12.25
CA SER A 1 -24.63 28.41 11.69
C SER A 1 -25.11 27.50 12.83
N ARG A 2 -26.08 26.60 12.59
CA ARG A 2 -26.50 25.62 13.60
C ARG A 2 -25.35 24.71 14.08
N GLU A 3 -24.37 24.50 13.25
CA GLU A 3 -23.14 23.77 13.62
C GLU A 3 -22.30 24.57 14.61
N ASP A 4 -22.17 25.88 14.40
CA ASP A 4 -21.40 26.76 15.30
C ASP A 4 -22.07 26.86 16.66
N ASP A 5 -23.41 26.97 16.67
CA ASP A 5 -24.21 27.02 17.92
C ASP A 5 -24.06 25.72 18.71
N LEU A 6 -24.06 24.57 18.01
CA LEU A 6 -23.88 23.27 18.62
C LEU A 6 -22.41 23.08 19.11
N ALA A 7 -21.44 23.55 18.33
CA ALA A 7 -20.01 23.50 18.72
C ALA A 7 -19.80 24.36 20.00
N LEU A 8 -20.39 25.54 20.06
CA LEU A 8 -20.33 26.42 21.23
C LEU A 8 -20.99 25.77 22.47
N ALA A 9 -22.17 25.19 22.30
CA ALA A 9 -22.88 24.51 23.39
C ALA A 9 -22.10 23.32 23.96
N LEU A 10 -21.40 22.58 23.06
CA LEU A 10 -20.57 21.42 23.43
C LEU A 10 -19.15 21.82 23.85
N ARG A 11 -18.81 23.12 23.84
CA ARG A 11 -17.46 23.64 24.10
C ARG A 11 -16.38 22.96 23.27
N ALA A 12 -16.71 22.65 22.00
CA ALA A 12 -15.81 22.02 21.02
C ALA A 12 -15.31 23.07 20.03
N GLN A 13 -14.02 22.99 19.68
CA GLN A 13 -13.45 23.91 18.67
C GLN A 13 -14.03 23.66 17.27
N ARG A 14 -14.39 22.41 16.98
CA ARG A 14 -14.96 21.96 15.72
C ARG A 14 -15.77 20.70 15.97
N ILE A 15 -16.89 20.57 15.28
CA ILE A 15 -17.69 19.34 15.26
C ILE A 15 -17.82 18.87 13.82
N ARG A 16 -18.15 17.59 13.62
CA ARG A 16 -18.51 17.05 12.32
C ARG A 16 -19.85 16.35 12.44
N ILE A 17 -20.79 16.72 11.57
CA ILE A 17 -22.12 16.13 11.54
C ILE A 17 -22.19 15.15 10.35
N LEU A 18 -22.55 13.91 10.64
CA LEU A 18 -22.81 12.85 9.66
C LEU A 18 -24.31 12.56 9.66
N ALA A 19 -24.99 12.95 8.59
CA ALA A 19 -26.43 12.77 8.48
C ALA A 19 -26.83 12.27 7.08
N PRO A 20 -27.38 11.05 6.97
CA PRO A 20 -27.49 10.00 8.00
C PRO A 20 -26.17 9.25 8.25
N ILE A 21 -26.06 8.57 9.37
CA ILE A 21 -24.97 7.57 9.54
C ILE A 21 -25.23 6.43 8.53
N PRO A 22 -24.26 6.02 7.71
CA PRO A 22 -24.42 4.92 6.78
C PRO A 22 -24.97 3.65 7.46
N GLY A 23 -26.08 3.12 6.94
CA GLY A 23 -26.75 1.94 7.49
C GLY A 23 -27.58 2.17 8.76
N LYS A 24 -27.72 3.42 9.24
CA LYS A 24 -28.53 3.76 10.42
C LYS A 24 -29.39 5.00 10.14
N GLY A 25 -30.65 4.99 10.58
CA GLY A 25 -31.56 6.14 10.53
C GLY A 25 -31.25 7.17 11.61
N ALA A 26 -30.01 7.52 11.83
CA ALA A 26 -29.57 8.42 12.90
C ALA A 26 -28.56 9.44 12.37
N VAL A 27 -28.46 10.57 13.10
CA VAL A 27 -27.44 11.60 12.87
C VAL A 27 -26.28 11.38 13.84
N GLY A 28 -25.07 11.33 13.32
CA GLY A 28 -23.83 11.27 14.10
C GLY A 28 -23.27 12.66 14.32
N VAL A 29 -22.88 12.96 15.55
CA VAL A 29 -22.13 14.18 15.88
C VAL A 29 -20.76 13.75 16.44
N GLU A 30 -19.70 13.97 15.67
CA GLU A 30 -18.34 13.71 16.10
C GLU A 30 -17.77 14.92 16.82
N ILE A 31 -17.34 14.72 18.07
CA ILE A 31 -16.76 15.75 18.92
C ILE A 31 -15.32 15.35 19.25
N PRO A 32 -14.32 16.22 19.03
CA PRO A 32 -12.95 15.93 19.39
C PRO A 32 -12.78 15.67 20.90
N ASN A 33 -12.10 14.59 21.24
CA ASN A 33 -11.80 14.30 22.64
C ASN A 33 -10.93 15.39 23.27
N ARG A 34 -11.26 15.84 24.47
CA ARG A 34 -10.43 16.80 25.24
C ARG A 34 -9.06 16.23 25.58
N ARG A 35 -8.99 14.92 25.89
CA ARG A 35 -7.74 14.18 26.08
C ARG A 35 -7.59 13.19 24.92
N ARG A 36 -6.65 13.47 24.04
CA ARG A 36 -6.34 12.57 22.91
C ARG A 36 -5.54 11.38 23.44
N ARG A 37 -5.94 10.17 23.06
CA ARG A 37 -5.18 8.95 23.29
C ARG A 37 -4.23 8.72 22.12
N THR A 38 -2.98 8.36 22.41
CA THR A 38 -2.07 7.86 21.39
C THR A 38 -2.51 6.44 21.00
N VAL A 39 -2.68 6.22 19.70
CA VAL A 39 -2.94 4.88 19.14
C VAL A 39 -1.61 4.30 18.69
N TYR A 40 -1.19 3.22 19.31
CA TYR A 40 0.06 2.56 18.96
C TYR A 40 -0.17 1.53 17.86
N LEU A 41 0.75 1.47 16.89
CA LEU A 41 0.70 0.47 15.81
C LEU A 41 0.61 -0.95 16.37
N ARG A 42 1.30 -1.24 17.49
CA ARG A 42 1.25 -2.53 18.17
C ARG A 42 -0.17 -2.94 18.55
N GLU A 43 -1.01 -1.99 18.99
CA GLU A 43 -2.41 -2.30 19.36
C GLU A 43 -3.18 -2.86 18.16
N VAL A 44 -2.96 -2.28 16.97
CA VAL A 44 -3.61 -2.73 15.74
C VAL A 44 -3.05 -4.07 15.28
N LEU A 45 -1.73 -4.23 15.26
CA LEU A 45 -1.07 -5.48 14.86
C LEU A 45 -1.40 -6.68 15.76
N SER A 46 -1.64 -6.42 17.08
CA SER A 46 -2.02 -7.47 18.04
C SER A 46 -3.52 -7.67 18.18
N SER A 47 -4.33 -7.01 17.35
CA SER A 47 -5.78 -7.11 17.42
C SER A 47 -6.30 -8.36 16.72
N ALA A 48 -7.43 -8.88 17.21
CA ALA A 48 -8.14 -9.97 16.54
C ALA A 48 -8.50 -9.61 15.09
N GLN A 49 -8.85 -8.35 14.81
CA GLN A 49 -9.16 -7.87 13.47
C GLN A 49 -7.97 -7.99 12.51
N TYR A 50 -6.74 -7.74 12.99
CA TYR A 50 -5.55 -7.94 12.17
C TYR A 50 -5.23 -9.43 12.00
N GLU A 51 -5.33 -10.19 13.06
CA GLU A 51 -5.02 -11.63 13.08
C GLU A 51 -5.97 -12.42 12.15
N THR A 52 -7.28 -12.21 12.30
CA THR A 52 -8.32 -12.95 11.56
C THR A 52 -8.63 -12.38 10.17
N SER A 53 -8.01 -11.28 9.77
CA SER A 53 -8.20 -10.68 8.44
C SER A 53 -7.65 -11.60 7.35
N ASP A 54 -8.44 -11.85 6.30
CA ASP A 54 -8.03 -12.59 5.07
C ASP A 54 -7.37 -11.68 4.04
N ALA A 55 -7.14 -10.40 4.37
CA ALA A 55 -6.50 -9.46 3.46
C ALA A 55 -5.15 -9.98 2.99
N ALA A 56 -4.95 -9.98 1.66
CA ALA A 56 -3.70 -10.45 1.08
C ALA A 56 -2.53 -9.51 1.38
N LEU A 57 -2.80 -8.19 1.46
CA LEU A 57 -1.83 -7.17 1.88
C LEU A 57 -2.47 -6.33 2.99
N LYS A 58 -2.29 -6.75 4.25
CA LYS A 58 -2.88 -6.09 5.43
C LYS A 58 -2.24 -4.74 5.70
N VAL A 59 -3.07 -3.71 5.74
CA VAL A 59 -2.65 -2.34 6.09
C VAL A 59 -3.29 -1.93 7.41
N PRO A 60 -2.53 -1.81 8.50
CA PRO A 60 -3.02 -1.35 9.80
C PRO A 60 -3.18 0.18 9.79
N LEU A 61 -4.39 0.68 9.53
CA LEU A 61 -4.64 2.12 9.41
C LEU A 61 -4.86 2.84 10.75
N GLY A 62 -5.14 2.09 11.82
CA GLY A 62 -5.36 2.67 13.15
C GLY A 62 -6.62 2.14 13.81
N VAL A 63 -7.34 3.02 14.51
CA VAL A 63 -8.63 2.71 15.13
C VAL A 63 -9.69 3.70 14.63
N ASP A 64 -10.92 3.23 14.56
CA ASP A 64 -12.06 4.07 14.18
C ASP A 64 -12.53 4.96 15.36
N VAL A 65 -13.58 5.74 15.13
CA VAL A 65 -14.14 6.69 16.13
C VAL A 65 -14.71 6.01 17.37
N VAL A 66 -15.01 4.71 17.30
CA VAL A 66 -15.47 3.91 18.45
C VAL A 66 -14.34 3.10 19.08
N GLY A 67 -13.12 3.26 18.59
CA GLY A 67 -11.92 2.61 19.15
C GLY A 67 -11.65 1.21 18.62
N GLN A 68 -12.33 0.78 17.54
CA GLN A 68 -12.08 -0.52 16.93
C GLN A 68 -10.91 -0.47 15.95
N PRO A 69 -9.98 -1.45 15.98
CA PRO A 69 -8.90 -1.53 15.00
C PRO A 69 -9.44 -1.62 13.58
N PHE A 70 -8.84 -0.86 12.68
CA PHE A 70 -9.20 -0.84 11.27
C PHE A 70 -8.02 -1.33 10.42
N VAL A 71 -8.25 -2.44 9.73
CA VAL A 71 -7.27 -3.09 8.85
C VAL A 71 -7.84 -3.12 7.44
N ALA A 72 -7.13 -2.51 6.50
CA ALA A 72 -7.50 -2.51 5.10
C ALA A 72 -6.71 -3.56 4.30
N ASP A 73 -7.19 -3.87 3.11
CA ASP A 73 -6.49 -4.70 2.14
C ASP A 73 -5.98 -3.82 1.00
N LEU A 74 -4.67 -3.70 0.86
CA LEU A 74 -4.06 -2.90 -0.21
C LEU A 74 -4.40 -3.46 -1.60
N THR A 75 -4.66 -4.75 -1.73
CA THR A 75 -5.07 -5.34 -3.03
C THR A 75 -6.45 -4.87 -3.49
N LYS A 76 -7.31 -4.45 -2.55
CA LYS A 76 -8.62 -3.85 -2.83
C LYS A 76 -8.55 -2.33 -3.05
N MET A 77 -7.40 -1.75 -2.77
CA MET A 77 -7.05 -0.35 -3.00
C MET A 77 -5.71 -0.31 -3.75
N PRO A 78 -5.64 -0.82 -5.00
CA PRO A 78 -4.37 -1.11 -5.68
C PRO A 78 -3.48 0.12 -5.84
N HIS A 79 -4.08 1.30 -5.88
CA HIS A 79 -3.40 2.59 -5.94
C HIS A 79 -4.00 3.53 -4.90
N VAL A 80 -3.17 4.05 -4.01
CA VAL A 80 -3.59 4.92 -2.90
C VAL A 80 -2.78 6.20 -2.91
N LEU A 81 -3.46 7.32 -2.84
CA LEU A 81 -2.85 8.62 -2.61
C LEU A 81 -3.02 8.98 -1.13
N VAL A 82 -1.88 9.12 -0.43
CA VAL A 82 -1.84 9.59 0.95
C VAL A 82 -1.43 11.06 0.96
N ALA A 83 -2.33 11.93 1.37
CA ALA A 83 -2.09 13.37 1.42
C ALA A 83 -2.35 13.93 2.82
N GLY A 84 -1.61 14.98 3.18
CA GLY A 84 -1.78 15.65 4.47
C GLY A 84 -0.81 16.83 4.62
N ALA A 85 -1.21 17.82 5.40
CA ALA A 85 -0.33 18.92 5.76
C ALA A 85 0.85 18.45 6.62
N THR A 86 1.92 19.22 6.68
CA THR A 86 3.06 18.94 7.56
C THR A 86 2.59 18.71 9.00
N GLY A 87 3.03 17.62 9.60
CA GLY A 87 2.62 17.20 10.94
C GLY A 87 1.25 16.50 11.02
N SER A 88 0.57 16.24 9.89
CA SER A 88 -0.70 15.49 9.87
C SER A 88 -0.55 13.99 10.13
N GLY A 89 0.67 13.46 10.03
CA GLY A 89 0.96 12.04 10.23
C GLY A 89 1.19 11.24 8.94
N LYS A 90 1.39 11.89 7.78
CA LYS A 90 1.68 11.20 6.50
C LYS A 90 2.81 10.17 6.66
N SER A 91 3.97 10.58 7.18
CA SER A 91 5.13 9.70 7.39
C SER A 91 4.83 8.56 8.37
N VAL A 92 4.07 8.84 9.43
CA VAL A 92 3.63 7.80 10.37
C VAL A 92 2.73 6.78 9.69
N CYS A 93 1.82 7.24 8.82
CA CYS A 93 0.95 6.37 8.03
C CYS A 93 1.76 5.49 7.08
N LEU A 94 2.72 6.05 6.33
CA LEU A 94 3.59 5.30 5.42
C LEU A 94 4.40 4.24 6.18
N ASN A 95 4.99 4.60 7.32
CA ASN A 95 5.73 3.68 8.17
C ASN A 95 4.83 2.59 8.76
N ALA A 96 3.59 2.90 9.11
CA ALA A 96 2.62 1.90 9.58
C ALA A 96 2.26 0.90 8.48
N ILE A 97 2.06 1.38 7.24
CA ILE A 97 1.81 0.52 6.07
C ILE A 97 3.00 -0.40 5.83
N ILE A 98 4.23 0.14 5.73
CA ILE A 98 5.44 -0.66 5.50
C ILE A 98 5.59 -1.71 6.60
N THR A 99 5.52 -1.29 7.86
CA THR A 99 5.69 -2.20 9.01
C THR A 99 4.61 -3.29 9.00
N GLY A 100 3.35 -2.96 8.72
CA GLY A 100 2.27 -3.93 8.61
C GLY A 100 2.52 -4.97 7.52
N LEU A 101 2.99 -4.55 6.37
CA LEU A 101 3.33 -5.44 5.26
C LEU A 101 4.53 -6.33 5.59
N LEU A 102 5.58 -5.78 6.20
CA LEU A 102 6.76 -6.54 6.64
C LEU A 102 6.44 -7.53 7.76
N TYR A 103 5.43 -7.24 8.59
CA TYR A 103 4.99 -8.13 9.65
C TYR A 103 4.25 -9.36 9.12
N GLN A 104 3.63 -9.24 7.94
CA GLN A 104 2.83 -10.29 7.32
C GLN A 104 3.63 -11.14 6.31
N HIS A 105 4.59 -10.54 5.60
CA HIS A 105 5.18 -11.13 4.41
C HIS A 105 6.69 -11.34 4.52
N GLU A 106 7.14 -12.46 3.96
CA GLU A 106 8.54 -12.72 3.70
C GLU A 106 8.99 -12.12 2.33
N PRO A 107 10.31 -11.93 2.09
CA PRO A 107 10.84 -11.39 0.82
C PRO A 107 10.41 -12.16 -0.43
N LYS A 108 10.11 -13.45 -0.28
CA LYS A 108 9.62 -14.30 -1.38
C LYS A 108 8.16 -14.02 -1.77
N THR A 109 7.38 -13.44 -0.88
CA THR A 109 5.95 -13.16 -1.09
C THR A 109 5.66 -11.69 -1.30
N LEU A 110 6.56 -10.79 -0.85
CA LEU A 110 6.45 -9.35 -1.02
C LEU A 110 7.80 -8.75 -1.37
N GLN A 111 7.81 -7.94 -2.40
CA GLN A 111 8.94 -7.08 -2.78
C GLN A 111 8.50 -5.61 -2.74
N MET A 112 9.44 -4.72 -2.49
CA MET A 112 9.18 -3.30 -2.37
C MET A 112 10.15 -2.46 -3.21
N VAL A 113 9.61 -1.39 -3.80
CA VAL A 113 10.37 -0.29 -4.38
C VAL A 113 10.02 0.97 -3.60
N LEU A 114 10.99 1.51 -2.87
CA LEU A 114 10.81 2.69 -2.04
C LEU A 114 11.51 3.89 -2.68
N ILE A 115 10.79 5.00 -2.81
CA ILE A 115 11.27 6.24 -3.43
C ILE A 115 11.11 7.38 -2.42
N ASP A 116 12.22 7.97 -2.01
CA ASP A 116 12.30 9.04 -1.01
C ASP A 116 13.23 10.16 -1.49
N PRO A 117 12.72 11.13 -2.28
CA PRO A 117 13.54 12.22 -2.82
C PRO A 117 14.16 13.10 -1.75
N LYS A 118 13.57 13.16 -0.56
CA LYS A 118 14.05 13.98 0.57
C LYS A 118 15.03 13.27 1.48
N MET A 119 15.18 11.95 1.35
CA MET A 119 16.05 11.10 2.21
C MET A 119 15.71 11.18 3.72
N LEU A 120 14.47 11.45 4.07
CA LEU A 120 14.07 11.70 5.46
C LEU A 120 13.29 10.54 6.09
N GLU A 121 12.47 9.85 5.31
CA GLU A 121 11.42 8.98 5.86
C GLU A 121 11.69 7.49 5.59
N LEU A 122 12.12 7.13 4.38
CA LEU A 122 12.22 5.74 3.95
C LEU A 122 13.65 5.19 3.96
N SER A 123 14.66 6.02 4.15
CA SER A 123 16.08 5.64 4.16
C SER A 123 16.43 4.61 5.26
N ALA A 124 15.65 4.58 6.35
CA ALA A 124 15.80 3.61 7.43
C ALA A 124 15.55 2.16 6.99
N TYR A 125 14.84 1.96 5.88
CA TYR A 125 14.55 0.64 5.32
C TYR A 125 15.64 0.11 4.38
N ASN A 126 16.71 0.87 4.12
CA ASN A 126 17.82 0.37 3.31
C ASN A 126 18.39 -0.92 3.92
N GLY A 127 18.61 -1.91 3.05
CA GLY A 127 19.20 -3.20 3.44
C GLY A 127 18.19 -4.27 3.88
N ILE A 128 16.89 -3.97 3.98
CA ILE A 128 15.92 -5.04 4.21
C ILE A 128 15.81 -5.93 2.95
N PRO A 129 15.64 -7.25 3.12
CA PRO A 129 15.66 -8.20 2.01
C PRO A 129 14.45 -8.12 1.08
N HIS A 130 13.42 -7.34 1.44
CA HIS A 130 12.24 -7.10 0.62
C HIS A 130 12.46 -6.07 -0.50
N LEU A 131 13.55 -5.30 -0.44
CA LEU A 131 13.82 -4.28 -1.45
C LEU A 131 14.31 -4.90 -2.75
N VAL A 132 13.67 -4.54 -3.86
CA VAL A 132 14.14 -4.87 -5.23
C VAL A 132 15.43 -4.13 -5.56
N MET A 133 15.58 -2.92 -5.04
CA MET A 133 16.73 -2.04 -5.18
C MET A 133 16.86 -1.16 -3.94
N PRO A 134 18.05 -0.59 -3.64
CA PRO A 134 18.19 0.38 -2.55
C PRO A 134 17.17 1.52 -2.67
N VAL A 135 16.79 2.12 -1.53
CA VAL A 135 15.86 3.25 -1.53
C VAL A 135 16.31 4.32 -2.51
N VAL A 136 15.42 4.68 -3.42
CA VAL A 136 15.70 5.59 -4.52
C VAL A 136 15.53 7.03 -4.06
N THR A 137 16.59 7.81 -4.13
CA THR A 137 16.61 9.20 -3.64
C THR A 137 16.73 10.24 -4.74
N GLU A 138 17.13 9.83 -5.95
CA GLU A 138 17.32 10.73 -7.09
C GLU A 138 16.13 10.65 -8.05
N ALA A 139 15.61 11.79 -8.51
CA ALA A 139 14.45 11.84 -9.41
C ALA A 139 14.65 11.06 -10.72
N LYS A 140 15.86 11.13 -11.33
CA LYS A 140 16.18 10.35 -12.53
C LYS A 140 16.20 8.82 -12.28
N ARG A 141 16.61 8.42 -11.09
CA ARG A 141 16.54 7.00 -10.69
C ARG A 141 15.11 6.57 -10.38
N ALA A 142 14.29 7.47 -9.80
CA ALA A 142 12.88 7.23 -9.57
C ALA A 142 12.13 6.94 -10.89
N SER A 143 12.38 7.74 -11.94
CA SER A 143 11.83 7.48 -13.28
C SER A 143 12.21 6.07 -13.79
N ARG A 144 13.47 5.66 -13.64
CA ARG A 144 13.90 4.32 -14.05
C ARG A 144 13.25 3.22 -13.22
N ALA A 145 13.09 3.42 -11.91
CA ALA A 145 12.45 2.47 -11.03
C ALA A 145 10.95 2.29 -11.39
N LEU A 146 10.26 3.38 -11.72
CA LEU A 146 8.87 3.32 -12.18
C LEU A 146 8.73 2.63 -13.55
N ARG A 147 9.62 2.89 -14.49
CA ARG A 147 9.65 2.17 -15.79
C ARG A 147 9.94 0.68 -15.61
N TRP A 148 10.82 0.33 -14.66
CA TRP A 148 11.02 -1.06 -14.29
C TRP A 148 9.72 -1.70 -13.76
N ALA A 149 8.98 -1.01 -12.89
CA ALA A 149 7.71 -1.52 -12.36
C ALA A 149 6.68 -1.75 -13.48
N VAL A 150 6.58 -0.84 -14.45
CA VAL A 150 5.75 -1.01 -15.66
C VAL A 150 6.17 -2.24 -16.44
N SER A 151 7.47 -2.40 -16.73
CA SER A 151 8.00 -3.56 -17.45
C SER A 151 7.73 -4.88 -16.72
N GLU A 152 7.88 -4.89 -15.40
CA GLU A 152 7.59 -6.06 -14.57
C GLU A 152 6.08 -6.38 -14.57
N MET A 153 5.22 -5.37 -14.51
CA MET A 153 3.76 -5.53 -14.63
C MET A 153 3.40 -6.19 -15.99
N GLU A 154 3.93 -5.69 -17.10
CA GLU A 154 3.67 -6.23 -18.44
C GLU A 154 4.18 -7.68 -18.58
N LYS A 155 5.34 -7.97 -18.04
CA LYS A 155 5.89 -9.33 -17.99
C LYS A 155 4.94 -10.27 -17.24
N ARG A 156 4.41 -9.82 -16.10
CA ARG A 156 3.45 -10.60 -15.30
C ARG A 156 2.12 -10.81 -16.00
N TYR A 157 1.61 -9.80 -16.72
CA TYR A 157 0.42 -9.98 -17.56
C TYR A 157 0.62 -11.07 -18.61
N LYS A 158 1.77 -11.10 -19.28
CA LYS A 158 2.10 -12.16 -20.24
C LYS A 158 2.14 -13.53 -19.57
N LEU A 159 2.79 -13.66 -18.42
CA LEU A 159 2.84 -14.91 -17.65
C LEU A 159 1.45 -15.38 -17.23
N MET A 160 0.63 -14.51 -16.67
CA MET A 160 -0.73 -14.84 -16.25
C MET A 160 -1.61 -15.25 -17.44
N ALA A 161 -1.42 -14.62 -18.59
CA ALA A 161 -2.15 -14.96 -19.81
C ALA A 161 -1.86 -16.39 -20.29
N THR A 162 -0.63 -16.90 -20.13
CA THR A 162 -0.26 -18.27 -20.57
C THR A 162 -1.07 -19.38 -19.88
N CYS A 163 -1.57 -19.12 -18.68
CA CYS A 163 -2.37 -20.06 -17.92
C CYS A 163 -3.81 -19.59 -17.66
N GLY A 164 -4.22 -18.45 -18.26
CA GLY A 164 -5.56 -17.88 -18.07
C GLY A 164 -5.82 -17.43 -16.60
N ALA A 165 -4.80 -17.03 -15.86
CA ALA A 165 -4.96 -16.46 -14.52
C ALA A 165 -5.35 -14.98 -14.63
N ARG A 166 -6.31 -14.53 -13.79
CA ARG A 166 -6.81 -13.14 -13.80
C ARG A 166 -6.09 -12.23 -12.79
N ASN A 167 -5.38 -12.81 -11.86
CA ASN A 167 -4.65 -12.09 -10.80
C ASN A 167 -3.52 -12.97 -10.26
N ILE A 168 -2.66 -12.37 -9.42
CA ILE A 168 -1.49 -13.03 -8.84
C ILE A 168 -1.86 -14.23 -7.95
N ALA A 169 -2.96 -14.17 -7.20
CA ALA A 169 -3.39 -15.27 -6.33
C ALA A 169 -3.76 -16.50 -7.16
N ALA A 170 -4.61 -16.31 -8.18
CA ALA A 170 -4.99 -17.38 -9.10
C ALA A 170 -3.79 -17.95 -9.89
N TYR A 171 -2.82 -17.11 -10.26
CA TYR A 171 -1.59 -17.58 -10.88
C TYR A 171 -0.80 -18.47 -9.91
N ASN A 172 -0.58 -18.01 -8.69
CA ASN A 172 0.18 -18.75 -7.68
C ASN A 172 -0.47 -20.08 -7.28
N GLU A 173 -1.80 -20.12 -7.23
CA GLU A 173 -2.55 -21.37 -7.03
C GLU A 173 -2.30 -22.37 -8.17
N LYS A 174 -2.33 -21.89 -9.42
CA LYS A 174 -2.03 -22.73 -10.59
C LYS A 174 -0.58 -23.22 -10.62
N VAL A 175 0.37 -22.38 -10.19
CA VAL A 175 1.78 -22.80 -10.04
C VAL A 175 1.89 -23.92 -9.01
N MET A 176 1.26 -23.79 -7.85
CA MET A 176 1.26 -24.83 -6.82
C MET A 176 0.59 -26.14 -7.27
N ALA A 177 -0.43 -26.03 -8.11
CA ALA A 177 -1.13 -27.19 -8.68
C ALA A 177 -0.38 -27.81 -9.89
N GLY A 178 0.77 -27.25 -10.31
CA GLY A 178 1.50 -27.72 -11.49
C GLY A 178 0.78 -27.48 -12.83
N LEU A 179 -0.16 -26.53 -12.86
CA LEU A 179 -1.00 -26.22 -14.03
C LEU A 179 -0.45 -25.09 -14.92
N VAL A 180 0.66 -24.48 -14.52
CA VAL A 180 1.33 -23.45 -15.35
C VAL A 180 2.36 -24.12 -16.23
N PRO A 181 2.29 -23.93 -17.55
CA PRO A 181 3.29 -24.51 -18.46
C PRO A 181 4.69 -24.01 -18.14
N SER A 182 5.65 -24.91 -18.07
CA SER A 182 7.05 -24.54 -18.03
C SER A 182 7.44 -23.82 -19.33
N ALA A 183 8.38 -22.88 -19.24
CA ALA A 183 8.92 -22.24 -20.42
C ALA A 183 9.49 -23.31 -21.38
N PRO A 184 9.59 -23.05 -22.69
CA PRO A 184 10.28 -23.97 -23.60
C PRO A 184 11.65 -24.35 -23.06
N GLY A 185 12.02 -25.62 -23.18
CA GLY A 185 13.31 -26.12 -22.71
C GLY A 185 14.49 -25.30 -23.26
N THR A 186 15.62 -25.40 -22.58
CA THR A 186 16.86 -24.71 -23.00
C THR A 186 17.33 -25.27 -24.36
N PRO A 187 18.08 -24.49 -25.16
CA PRO A 187 18.59 -24.94 -26.47
C PRO A 187 19.42 -26.26 -26.41
N ASP A 188 19.96 -26.62 -25.25
CA ASP A 188 20.66 -27.85 -24.95
C ASP A 188 19.76 -29.03 -24.54
N GLY A 189 18.44 -28.88 -24.69
CA GLY A 189 17.44 -29.94 -24.44
C GLY A 189 17.12 -30.21 -22.97
N ARG A 190 17.59 -29.39 -22.04
CA ARG A 190 17.24 -29.52 -20.63
C ARG A 190 15.82 -29.01 -20.39
N PRO A 191 15.01 -29.72 -19.55
CA PRO A 191 13.71 -29.19 -19.15
C PRO A 191 13.92 -27.86 -18.40
N SER A 192 13.11 -26.85 -18.72
CA SER A 192 13.10 -25.60 -17.96
C SER A 192 12.62 -25.87 -16.53
N ALA A 193 13.10 -25.06 -15.58
CA ALA A 193 12.61 -25.10 -14.23
C ALA A 193 11.09 -24.83 -14.20
N PRO A 194 10.37 -25.43 -13.23
CA PRO A 194 8.96 -25.12 -13.04
C PRO A 194 8.82 -23.61 -12.79
N PRO A 195 7.69 -23.02 -13.20
CA PRO A 195 7.46 -21.60 -12.99
C PRO A 195 7.41 -21.27 -11.50
N ASP A 196 8.07 -20.17 -11.13
CA ASP A 196 8.06 -19.67 -9.76
C ASP A 196 6.75 -18.96 -9.42
N ARG A 197 6.41 -18.96 -8.13
CA ARG A 197 5.33 -18.13 -7.60
C ARG A 197 5.72 -16.66 -7.73
N LEU A 198 4.75 -15.82 -8.07
CA LEU A 198 4.94 -14.38 -8.11
C LEU A 198 4.76 -13.76 -6.72
N SER A 199 5.70 -12.90 -6.32
CA SER A 199 5.57 -12.04 -5.15
C SER A 199 4.69 -10.83 -5.46
N TYR A 200 4.03 -10.24 -4.47
CA TYR A 200 3.51 -8.89 -4.60
C TYR A 200 4.67 -7.90 -4.78
N VAL A 201 4.45 -6.85 -5.55
CA VAL A 201 5.38 -5.72 -5.65
C VAL A 201 4.64 -4.46 -5.24
N VAL A 202 5.11 -3.83 -4.17
CA VAL A 202 4.56 -2.56 -3.69
C VAL A 202 5.56 -1.44 -4.01
N VAL A 203 5.10 -0.44 -4.76
CA VAL A 203 5.87 0.78 -5.03
C VAL A 203 5.34 1.86 -4.11
N MET A 204 6.23 2.48 -3.33
CA MET A 204 5.87 3.56 -2.41
C MET A 204 6.73 4.79 -2.69
N ILE A 205 6.08 5.92 -2.83
CA ILE A 205 6.70 7.23 -3.05
C ILE A 205 6.33 8.11 -1.86
N ASP A 206 7.33 8.59 -1.11
CA ASP A 206 7.08 9.47 0.03
C ASP A 206 6.50 10.83 -0.42
N GLU A 207 7.13 11.49 -1.37
CA GLU A 207 6.68 12.80 -1.85
C GLU A 207 6.63 12.84 -3.38
N LEU A 208 5.44 12.59 -3.92
CA LEU A 208 5.23 12.59 -5.37
C LEU A 208 5.43 13.99 -5.97
N ALA A 209 5.06 15.05 -5.25
CA ALA A 209 5.18 16.43 -5.75
C ALA A 209 6.61 16.80 -6.10
N ASP A 210 7.60 16.36 -5.33
CA ASP A 210 9.02 16.67 -5.61
C ASP A 210 9.50 16.02 -6.91
N LEU A 211 9.03 14.82 -7.22
CA LEU A 211 9.33 14.15 -8.48
C LEU A 211 8.65 14.85 -9.66
N MET A 212 7.40 15.25 -9.49
CA MET A 212 6.62 15.96 -10.50
C MET A 212 7.17 17.34 -10.81
N LEU A 213 7.76 18.00 -9.84
CA LEU A 213 8.44 19.31 -10.05
C LEU A 213 9.80 19.17 -10.75
N THR A 214 10.47 18.03 -10.59
CA THR A 214 11.85 17.85 -11.09
C THR A 214 11.88 17.22 -12.48
N VAL A 215 11.09 16.18 -12.73
CA VAL A 215 11.09 15.40 -13.97
C VAL A 215 9.65 14.96 -14.36
N PRO A 216 8.71 15.92 -14.54
CA PRO A 216 7.28 15.62 -14.67
C PRO A 216 6.98 14.57 -15.76
N ALA A 217 7.42 14.82 -16.99
CA ALA A 217 7.14 13.94 -18.13
C ALA A 217 7.65 12.49 -17.95
N GLU A 218 8.76 12.33 -17.21
CA GLU A 218 9.35 11.02 -16.96
C GLU A 218 8.66 10.25 -15.84
N ILE A 219 7.83 10.91 -15.02
CA ILE A 219 7.11 10.35 -13.88
C ILE A 219 5.64 10.11 -14.22
N GLU A 220 4.98 11.05 -14.92
CA GLU A 220 3.56 10.96 -15.27
C GLU A 220 3.24 9.72 -16.10
N GLU A 221 4.01 9.46 -17.16
CA GLU A 221 3.75 8.32 -18.05
C GLU A 221 3.79 6.97 -17.31
N PRO A 222 4.87 6.61 -16.57
CA PRO A 222 4.88 5.33 -15.86
C PRO A 222 3.80 5.22 -14.80
N ILE A 223 3.48 6.30 -14.07
CA ILE A 223 2.39 6.28 -13.08
C ILE A 223 1.04 6.05 -13.75
N ALA A 224 0.76 6.75 -14.84
CA ALA A 224 -0.48 6.56 -15.60
C ALA A 224 -0.62 5.12 -16.11
N ARG A 225 0.47 4.52 -16.60
CA ARG A 225 0.49 3.12 -17.05
C ARG A 225 0.29 2.11 -15.92
N LEU A 226 0.84 2.38 -14.74
CA LEU A 226 0.64 1.52 -13.57
C LEU A 226 -0.79 1.60 -13.05
N ALA A 227 -1.47 2.76 -13.20
CA ALA A 227 -2.81 3.01 -12.70
C ALA A 227 -3.94 2.57 -13.64
N GLN A 228 -3.63 2.15 -14.87
CA GLN A 228 -4.59 1.60 -15.86
C GLN A 228 -4.88 0.12 -15.62
#